data_e09adea136a177994b046978cb857467
#
_entry.id   e09adea136a177994b046978cb857467
#
_cell.length_a   1.000
_cell.length_b   1.000
_cell.length_c   1.000
_cell.angle_alpha   90.00
_cell.angle_beta   90.00
_cell.angle_gamma   90.00
#
_symmetry.space_group_name_H-M   'P 1'
#
loop_
_entity.id
_entity.type
_entity.pdbx_description
1 polymer ?
#
loop_
_entity_poly.entity_id
_entity_poly.type
_entity_poly.pdbx_seq_one_letter_code
_entity_poly.pdbx_strand_id
1 'polypeptide(L)'
;MFFVAIAACAFVQTQPVFAQTAPQVPPNAGRLLQELRPPVAPPPEVTIPPILAPAEPKPVAPAGSGDARVNVTGFDFTGNSAISSDELRKALAAWTGRALSFGDLIEAVEAVEARYKQAGYFLAQGVLPPQKIKDGVIEIGISEGRLGETRLEGESRVSSDVVFGYLDRLPKGQALTLPVLERQVLLINELAGGRASLDLQAGEEAGSTDVVLAQQPEELISGRLELSNYGSPSTGGNRISLNLNANSAFHLGERITASVMTTDTQGLASYGLRGELPVGSEGWRITAAATGTDYSLGGAFANLLASGFVNTLRAGVGYPLIRSRASNLKLLLEADTNKLVDKYKSTNTQIDKRIRGLTLTVSADALDEFFGGGSTRADLALRSGNLTFDLTDPGAFNADQLPAGPRTAGGFSKATLIAQRQQTVTRELSLQGFINLQATNKNLDSSEKLTLGGPATLPGYANGEASGDEGVLVKLAVRWQAMAEFAVSVFADYGRVQLAHSPASTTVKNYRRLSDAGVSADWVIGKGFTASAIAAWAGQEPPNPADNDRPRFWVSLGYGW
;
A
#
# COMPACT_ATOMS: atom_id res chain seq x y z
N MET A 1 18.71 3.84 32.77
CA MET A 1 19.58 4.97 32.48
C MET A 1 20.39 4.61 31.24
N PHE A 2 19.84 4.80 30.08
CA PHE A 2 20.51 4.54 28.80
C PHE A 2 20.57 5.86 28.01
N PHE A 3 21.78 6.29 27.72
CA PHE A 3 22.08 7.49 26.93
C PHE A 3 21.66 7.26 25.47
N VAL A 4 20.73 8.07 24.98
CA VAL A 4 20.48 8.24 23.55
C VAL A 4 21.53 9.22 23.04
N ALA A 5 22.53 8.72 22.31
CA ALA A 5 23.48 9.56 21.61
C ALA A 5 22.80 10.16 20.38
N ILE A 6 22.45 11.44 20.46
CA ILE A 6 22.07 12.25 19.30
C ILE A 6 23.33 12.53 18.51
N ALA A 7 23.49 11.93 17.35
CA ALA A 7 24.57 12.25 16.42
C ALA A 7 24.31 13.65 15.84
N ALA A 8 25.00 14.65 16.37
CA ALA A 8 25.07 15.98 15.78
C ALA A 8 25.91 15.91 14.52
N CYS A 9 25.28 15.94 13.35
CA CYS A 9 25.98 16.18 12.08
C CYS A 9 26.53 17.60 12.08
N ALA A 10 27.85 17.74 12.16
CA ALA A 10 28.55 19.01 12.01
C ALA A 10 28.36 19.53 10.58
N PHE A 11 27.69 20.66 10.44
CA PHE A 11 27.60 21.42 9.19
C PHE A 11 28.97 22.01 8.86
N VAL A 12 29.64 21.46 7.86
CA VAL A 12 30.80 22.10 7.25
C VAL A 12 30.31 23.27 6.40
N GLN A 13 30.55 24.49 6.84
CA GLN A 13 30.33 25.69 6.06
C GLN A 13 31.34 25.73 4.90
N THR A 14 30.87 25.46 3.69
CA THR A 14 31.60 25.74 2.45
C THR A 14 31.16 27.12 1.94
N GLN A 15 32.14 27.96 1.62
CA GLN A 15 31.94 29.32 1.11
C GLN A 15 31.10 29.36 -0.19
N PRO A 16 30.33 30.45 -0.44
CA PRO A 16 29.45 30.53 -1.58
C PRO A 16 30.25 30.68 -2.89
N VAL A 17 30.22 29.64 -3.70
CA VAL A 17 30.52 29.77 -5.13
C VAL A 17 29.27 30.43 -5.76
N PHE A 18 29.43 31.62 -6.36
CA PHE A 18 28.36 32.29 -7.11
C PHE A 18 27.74 31.30 -8.11
N ALA A 19 26.56 30.81 -7.78
CA ALA A 19 25.78 29.97 -8.65
C ALA A 19 25.17 30.86 -9.73
N GLN A 20 25.56 30.67 -10.98
CA GLN A 20 24.79 31.19 -12.11
C GLN A 20 23.36 30.62 -11.98
N THR A 21 22.38 31.49 -11.83
CA THR A 21 20.96 31.14 -11.82
C THR A 21 20.63 30.45 -13.12
N ALA A 22 20.45 29.13 -13.10
CA ALA A 22 19.95 28.42 -14.26
C ALA A 22 18.56 28.96 -14.60
N PRO A 23 18.26 29.28 -15.88
CA PRO A 23 16.94 29.77 -16.26
C PRO A 23 15.88 28.75 -15.84
N GLN A 24 14.82 29.23 -15.19
CA GLN A 24 13.69 28.37 -14.80
C GLN A 24 13.05 27.81 -16.07
N VAL A 25 13.01 26.49 -16.17
CA VAL A 25 12.28 25.82 -17.25
C VAL A 25 10.79 25.89 -16.90
N PRO A 26 9.94 26.48 -17.76
CA PRO A 26 8.51 26.55 -17.49
C PRO A 26 7.93 25.14 -17.32
N PRO A 27 6.96 24.97 -16.39
CA PRO A 27 6.21 23.73 -16.29
C PRO A 27 5.54 23.41 -17.62
N ASN A 28 5.50 22.13 -17.97
CA ASN A 28 4.80 21.62 -19.13
C ASN A 28 3.81 20.52 -18.73
N ALA A 29 3.01 20.03 -19.66
CA ALA A 29 2.00 19.00 -19.46
C ALA A 29 2.55 17.79 -18.70
N GLY A 30 3.73 17.32 -19.05
CA GLY A 30 4.36 16.16 -18.42
C GLY A 30 4.76 16.41 -16.97
N ARG A 31 5.35 17.56 -16.66
CA ARG A 31 5.73 17.93 -15.28
C ARG A 31 4.51 18.08 -14.37
N LEU A 32 3.46 18.73 -14.87
CA LEU A 32 2.22 18.89 -14.11
C LEU A 32 1.54 17.53 -13.83
N LEU A 33 1.60 16.60 -14.76
CA LEU A 33 1.14 15.22 -14.52
C LEU A 33 1.89 14.55 -13.36
N GLN A 34 3.18 14.82 -13.19
CA GLN A 34 3.96 14.30 -12.05
C GLN A 34 3.54 14.95 -10.72
N GLU A 35 3.28 16.26 -10.72
CA GLU A 35 2.84 17.00 -9.52
C GLU A 35 1.45 16.58 -9.02
N LEU A 36 0.63 16.00 -9.90
CA LEU A 36 -0.71 15.48 -9.58
C LEU A 36 -0.71 14.04 -9.09
N ARG A 37 0.43 13.36 -9.08
CA ARG A 37 0.50 12.00 -8.54
C ARG A 37 0.15 12.03 -7.05
N PRO A 38 -0.79 11.19 -6.60
CA PRO A 38 -1.11 11.12 -5.19
C PRO A 38 0.13 10.67 -4.39
N PRO A 39 0.27 11.13 -3.15
CA PRO A 39 1.27 10.59 -2.24
C PRO A 39 1.12 9.08 -2.10
N VAL A 40 2.23 8.40 -1.85
CA VAL A 40 2.20 6.95 -1.61
C VAL A 40 1.42 6.69 -0.32
N ALA A 41 0.42 5.81 -0.40
CA ALA A 41 -0.37 5.44 0.76
C ALA A 41 0.54 4.82 1.85
N PRO A 42 0.30 5.10 3.14
CA PRO A 42 1.03 4.46 4.23
C PRO A 42 0.85 2.94 4.19
N PRO A 43 1.74 2.17 4.85
CA PRO A 43 1.54 0.74 4.99
C PRO A 43 0.17 0.45 5.61
N PRO A 44 -0.51 -0.63 5.21
CA PRO A 44 -1.83 -0.94 5.73
C PRO A 44 -1.77 -1.23 7.24
N GLU A 45 -2.69 -0.63 7.99
CA GLU A 45 -2.98 -1.05 9.36
C GLU A 45 -3.94 -2.24 9.30
N VAL A 46 -3.60 -3.32 10.00
CA VAL A 46 -4.47 -4.50 10.05
C VAL A 46 -5.54 -4.29 11.10
N THR A 47 -6.75 -3.98 10.67
CA THR A 47 -7.91 -3.73 11.54
C THR A 47 -8.86 -4.92 11.68
N ILE A 48 -8.53 -6.09 11.09
CA ILE A 48 -9.40 -7.26 11.15
C ILE A 48 -9.20 -7.97 12.49
N PRO A 49 -10.27 -8.17 13.29
CA PRO A 49 -10.20 -8.91 14.55
C PRO A 49 -9.61 -10.32 14.33
N PRO A 50 -8.89 -10.88 15.28
CA PRO A 50 -8.39 -12.24 15.18
C PRO A 50 -9.56 -13.21 15.02
N ILE A 51 -9.41 -14.19 14.13
CA ILE A 51 -10.33 -15.31 14.02
C ILE A 51 -10.08 -16.20 15.25
N LEU A 52 -11.03 -16.20 16.17
CA LEU A 52 -10.97 -17.04 17.36
C LEU A 52 -11.75 -18.32 17.09
N ALA A 53 -11.14 -19.47 17.37
CA ALA A 53 -11.88 -20.74 17.43
C ALA A 53 -12.90 -20.67 18.58
N PRO A 54 -14.06 -21.34 18.45
CA PRO A 54 -15.01 -21.49 19.54
C PRO A 54 -14.30 -22.02 20.79
N ALA A 55 -14.51 -21.42 21.95
CA ALA A 55 -13.94 -21.92 23.21
C ALA A 55 -14.74 -23.15 23.67
N GLU A 56 -14.17 -24.33 23.50
CA GLU A 56 -14.75 -25.51 24.14
C GLU A 56 -14.23 -25.70 25.57
N PRO A 57 -15.04 -26.26 26.47
CA PRO A 57 -14.63 -26.51 27.84
C PRO A 57 -13.47 -27.51 27.88
N LYS A 58 -12.37 -27.13 28.54
CA LYS A 58 -11.24 -28.05 28.76
C LYS A 58 -11.71 -29.30 29.53
N PRO A 59 -11.18 -30.50 29.19
CA PRO A 59 -11.52 -31.70 29.92
C PRO A 59 -11.21 -31.56 31.42
N VAL A 60 -12.21 -31.77 32.25
CA VAL A 60 -12.04 -31.76 33.72
C VAL A 60 -11.55 -33.12 34.15
N ALA A 61 -10.49 -33.18 34.95
CA ALA A 61 -9.99 -34.42 35.51
C ALA A 61 -11.10 -35.16 36.25
N PRO A 62 -11.28 -36.49 36.08
CA PRO A 62 -12.22 -37.28 36.83
C PRO A 62 -11.95 -37.14 38.32
N ALA A 63 -13.02 -37.00 39.15
CA ALA A 63 -12.89 -36.93 40.60
C ALA A 63 -12.19 -38.23 41.11
N GLY A 64 -10.99 -38.08 41.71
CA GLY A 64 -10.23 -39.22 42.25
C GLY A 64 -8.96 -39.63 41.45
N SER A 65 -8.58 -38.91 40.39
CA SER A 65 -7.40 -39.26 39.57
C SER A 65 -6.05 -38.70 40.09
N GLY A 66 -6.01 -38.14 41.33
CA GLY A 66 -4.92 -37.29 41.80
C GLY A 66 -3.49 -37.87 41.76
N ASP A 67 -3.26 -39.19 41.86
CA ASP A 67 -1.92 -39.81 41.86
C ASP A 67 -1.76 -41.04 40.97
N ALA A 68 -2.80 -41.42 40.21
CA ALA A 68 -2.73 -42.57 39.30
C ALA A 68 -1.77 -42.29 38.13
N ARG A 69 -0.74 -43.10 37.99
CA ARG A 69 0.20 -43.04 36.84
C ARG A 69 0.07 -44.28 35.98
N VAL A 70 0.21 -44.08 34.69
CA VAL A 70 0.17 -45.14 33.66
C VAL A 70 1.52 -45.17 32.95
N ASN A 71 2.11 -46.35 32.85
CA ASN A 71 3.30 -46.55 32.02
C ASN A 71 2.89 -46.54 30.56
N VAL A 72 3.23 -45.44 29.84
CA VAL A 72 2.86 -45.24 28.45
C VAL A 72 3.98 -45.75 27.56
N THR A 73 3.67 -46.76 26.72
CA THR A 73 4.60 -47.35 25.75
C THR A 73 4.42 -46.76 24.35
N GLY A 74 3.25 -46.15 24.07
CA GLY A 74 2.96 -45.53 22.78
C GLY A 74 1.62 -44.82 22.76
N PHE A 75 1.36 -44.14 21.66
CA PHE A 75 0.11 -43.44 21.39
C PHE A 75 -0.48 -43.94 20.06
N ASP A 76 -1.78 -44.17 20.05
CA ASP A 76 -2.58 -44.36 18.85
C ASP A 76 -3.55 -43.24 18.66
N PHE A 77 -3.91 -42.97 17.42
CA PHE A 77 -4.73 -41.84 17.05
C PHE A 77 -5.93 -42.27 16.22
N THR A 78 -7.07 -41.63 16.49
CA THR A 78 -8.29 -41.81 15.71
C THR A 78 -8.79 -40.45 15.24
N GLY A 79 -9.38 -40.37 14.04
CA GLY A 79 -9.91 -39.13 13.46
C GLY A 79 -8.87 -38.25 12.76
N ASN A 80 -7.59 -38.61 12.80
CA ASN A 80 -6.53 -37.87 12.12
C ASN A 80 -6.47 -38.27 10.63
N SER A 81 -6.84 -37.33 9.75
CA SER A 81 -6.75 -37.49 8.29
C SER A 81 -5.74 -36.53 7.65
N ALA A 82 -5.55 -35.39 8.24
CA ALA A 82 -4.69 -34.31 7.72
C ALA A 82 -3.21 -34.47 8.12
N ILE A 83 -2.94 -35.05 9.30
CA ILE A 83 -1.57 -35.34 9.79
C ILE A 83 -1.45 -36.83 10.07
N SER A 84 -0.38 -37.43 9.57
CA SER A 84 -0.16 -38.89 9.73
C SER A 84 0.09 -39.26 11.20
N SER A 85 -0.35 -40.50 11.61
CA SER A 85 -0.09 -40.99 12.96
C SER A 85 1.40 -41.08 13.28
N ASP A 86 2.27 -41.33 12.29
CA ASP A 86 3.72 -41.37 12.50
C ASP A 86 4.30 -39.98 12.82
N GLU A 87 3.76 -38.93 12.24
CA GLU A 87 4.15 -37.55 12.53
C GLU A 87 3.68 -37.11 13.93
N LEU A 88 2.47 -37.52 14.32
CA LEU A 88 1.95 -37.28 15.66
C LEU A 88 2.73 -38.05 16.73
N ARG A 89 3.12 -39.32 16.46
CA ARG A 89 4.00 -40.06 17.36
C ARG A 89 5.35 -39.39 17.57
N LYS A 90 5.93 -38.81 16.54
CA LYS A 90 7.17 -38.02 16.67
C LYS A 90 6.98 -36.79 17.58
N ALA A 91 5.85 -36.10 17.49
CA ALA A 91 5.54 -34.98 18.36
C ALA A 91 5.40 -35.39 19.83
N LEU A 92 4.97 -36.67 20.09
CA LEU A 92 4.80 -37.22 21.43
C LEU A 92 5.99 -38.04 21.95
N ALA A 93 7.14 -37.99 21.30
CA ALA A 93 8.32 -38.76 21.70
C ALA A 93 8.76 -38.49 23.15
N ALA A 94 8.57 -37.27 23.66
CA ALA A 94 8.93 -36.88 25.02
C ALA A 94 8.03 -37.53 26.10
N TRP A 95 6.84 -37.99 25.74
CA TRP A 95 5.86 -38.62 26.65
C TRP A 95 5.86 -40.15 26.55
N THR A 96 6.55 -40.72 25.58
CA THR A 96 6.63 -42.20 25.38
C THR A 96 7.71 -42.81 26.27
N GLY A 97 7.45 -44.03 26.81
CA GLY A 97 8.37 -44.78 27.66
C GLY A 97 8.44 -44.27 29.11
N ARG A 98 7.42 -43.57 29.58
CA ARG A 98 7.37 -42.93 30.90
C ARG A 98 6.08 -43.30 31.67
N ALA A 99 6.14 -43.18 32.98
CA ALA A 99 4.94 -43.19 33.84
C ALA A 99 4.30 -41.83 33.87
N LEU A 100 3.16 -41.65 33.21
CA LEU A 100 2.43 -40.39 33.05
C LEU A 100 1.25 -40.31 34.01
N SER A 101 1.04 -39.16 34.60
CA SER A 101 -0.19 -38.74 35.30
C SER A 101 -1.27 -38.32 34.27
N PHE A 102 -2.50 -38.14 34.72
CA PHE A 102 -3.54 -37.58 33.86
C PHE A 102 -3.19 -36.16 33.36
N GLY A 103 -2.53 -35.32 34.19
CA GLY A 103 -2.03 -34.02 33.76
C GLY A 103 -1.00 -34.14 32.63
N ASP A 104 -0.03 -35.06 32.72
CA ASP A 104 0.95 -35.30 31.66
C ASP A 104 0.27 -35.78 30.36
N LEU A 105 -0.84 -36.52 30.42
CA LEU A 105 -1.62 -36.94 29.24
C LEU A 105 -2.35 -35.74 28.59
N ILE A 106 -2.85 -34.78 29.39
CA ILE A 106 -3.42 -33.55 28.85
C ILE A 106 -2.34 -32.71 28.13
N GLU A 107 -1.14 -32.59 28.71
CA GLU A 107 -0.01 -31.92 28.03
C GLU A 107 0.36 -32.62 26.71
N ALA A 108 0.31 -33.93 26.65
CA ALA A 108 0.53 -34.70 25.40
C ALA A 108 -0.55 -34.37 24.36
N VAL A 109 -1.82 -34.24 24.75
CA VAL A 109 -2.91 -33.82 23.86
C VAL A 109 -2.68 -32.39 23.36
N GLU A 110 -2.32 -31.47 24.26
CA GLU A 110 -1.99 -30.09 23.89
C GLU A 110 -0.80 -30.03 22.90
N ALA A 111 0.18 -30.95 23.00
CA ALA A 111 1.28 -31.02 22.03
C ALA A 111 0.80 -31.52 20.65
N VAL A 112 -0.18 -32.42 20.58
CA VAL A 112 -0.84 -32.83 19.34
C VAL A 112 -1.58 -31.63 18.73
N GLU A 113 -2.39 -30.91 19.51
CA GLU A 113 -3.10 -29.72 19.04
C GLU A 113 -2.13 -28.64 18.53
N ALA A 114 -1.03 -28.41 19.24
CA ALA A 114 0.01 -27.46 18.82
C ALA A 114 0.60 -27.86 17.46
N ARG A 115 0.78 -29.19 17.20
CA ARG A 115 1.26 -29.67 15.90
C ARG A 115 0.26 -29.39 14.79
N TYR A 116 -1.04 -29.59 15.04
CA TYR A 116 -2.11 -29.25 14.10
C TYR A 116 -2.16 -27.74 13.83
N LYS A 117 -2.09 -26.90 14.88
CA LYS A 117 -2.06 -25.43 14.75
C LYS A 117 -0.86 -24.95 13.94
N GLN A 118 0.33 -25.53 14.14
CA GLN A 118 1.53 -25.25 13.34
C GLN A 118 1.35 -25.60 11.86
N ALA A 119 0.57 -26.64 11.55
CA ALA A 119 0.21 -27.01 10.18
C ALA A 119 -0.96 -26.18 9.60
N GLY A 120 -1.50 -25.21 10.38
CA GLY A 120 -2.59 -24.33 9.97
C GLY A 120 -3.99 -24.83 10.31
N TYR A 121 -4.16 -26.00 10.91
CA TYR A 121 -5.46 -26.56 11.31
C TYR A 121 -5.87 -26.03 12.69
N PHE A 122 -6.35 -24.82 12.73
CA PHE A 122 -6.58 -24.04 13.96
C PHE A 122 -7.82 -24.49 14.75
N LEU A 123 -8.72 -25.28 14.13
CA LEU A 123 -9.92 -25.86 14.73
C LEU A 123 -9.68 -27.27 15.31
N ALA A 124 -8.50 -27.85 15.07
CA ALA A 124 -8.20 -29.19 15.52
C ALA A 124 -8.13 -29.27 17.05
N GLN A 125 -8.80 -30.25 17.60
CA GLN A 125 -8.90 -30.55 19.03
C GLN A 125 -8.59 -32.00 19.30
N GLY A 126 -7.85 -32.25 20.38
CA GLY A 126 -7.55 -33.56 20.87
C GLY A 126 -8.43 -33.90 22.08
N VAL A 127 -8.91 -35.12 22.13
CA VAL A 127 -9.69 -35.64 23.27
C VAL A 127 -9.11 -36.98 23.75
N LEU A 128 -9.16 -37.21 25.06
CA LEU A 128 -8.86 -38.52 25.66
C LEU A 128 -10.19 -39.26 25.87
N PRO A 129 -10.56 -40.20 24.99
CA PRO A 129 -11.79 -40.96 25.18
C PRO A 129 -11.70 -41.84 26.42
N PRO A 130 -12.81 -42.17 27.07
CA PRO A 130 -12.85 -43.22 28.08
C PRO A 130 -12.35 -44.54 27.50
N GLN A 131 -11.22 -45.07 28.00
CA GLN A 131 -10.55 -46.22 27.40
C GLN A 131 -9.99 -47.17 28.47
N LYS A 132 -9.85 -48.46 28.10
CA LYS A 132 -9.09 -49.44 28.87
C LYS A 132 -7.70 -49.52 28.29
N ILE A 133 -6.71 -49.10 29.03
CA ILE A 133 -5.32 -49.09 28.59
C ILE A 133 -4.82 -50.51 28.47
N LYS A 134 -4.41 -50.95 27.27
CA LYS A 134 -3.79 -52.23 26.97
C LYS A 134 -2.34 -51.96 26.56
N ASP A 135 -1.42 -52.75 27.14
CA ASP A 135 0.02 -52.70 26.80
C ASP A 135 0.67 -51.31 26.91
N GLY A 136 0.06 -50.43 27.67
CA GLY A 136 0.55 -49.04 27.85
C GLY A 136 0.30 -48.11 26.66
N VAL A 137 -0.54 -48.50 25.70
CA VAL A 137 -0.91 -47.63 24.56
C VAL A 137 -2.12 -46.78 24.93
N ILE A 138 -1.99 -45.47 24.70
CA ILE A 138 -3.05 -44.46 24.93
C ILE A 138 -3.63 -44.05 23.59
N GLU A 139 -4.94 -44.13 23.47
CA GLU A 139 -5.66 -43.60 22.30
C GLU A 139 -6.00 -42.12 22.52
N ILE A 140 -5.67 -41.30 21.52
CA ILE A 140 -6.06 -39.89 21.42
C ILE A 140 -7.01 -39.74 20.23
N GLY A 141 -8.24 -39.34 20.52
CA GLY A 141 -9.21 -38.95 19.48
C GLY A 141 -8.93 -37.54 18.98
N ILE A 142 -9.01 -37.31 17.69
CA ILE A 142 -8.76 -36.02 17.07
C ILE A 142 -10.00 -35.61 16.27
N SER A 143 -10.50 -34.41 16.60
CA SER A 143 -11.47 -33.70 15.79
C SER A 143 -10.70 -32.64 14.99
N GLU A 144 -10.60 -32.79 13.68
CA GLU A 144 -9.80 -31.88 12.84
C GLU A 144 -10.53 -30.56 12.48
N GLY A 145 -11.79 -30.40 12.91
CA GLY A 145 -12.58 -29.21 12.60
C GLY A 145 -12.92 -29.12 11.12
N ARG A 146 -13.81 -30.00 10.64
CA ARG A 146 -14.25 -29.98 9.24
C ARG A 146 -15.19 -28.82 8.98
N LEU A 147 -15.11 -28.24 7.78
CA LEU A 147 -16.05 -27.22 7.36
C LEU A 147 -17.46 -27.83 7.21
N GLY A 148 -18.40 -27.34 8.01
CA GLY A 148 -19.82 -27.61 7.90
C GLY A 148 -20.50 -26.71 6.87
N GLU A 149 -21.54 -26.01 7.25
CA GLU A 149 -22.23 -25.06 6.40
C GLU A 149 -21.58 -23.67 6.38
N THR A 150 -21.84 -22.96 5.29
CA THR A 150 -21.51 -21.54 5.16
C THR A 150 -22.80 -20.72 5.11
N ARG A 151 -22.91 -19.72 5.99
CA ARG A 151 -24.13 -18.88 6.09
C ARG A 151 -23.76 -17.40 5.99
N LEU A 152 -24.69 -16.63 5.40
CA LEU A 152 -24.61 -15.17 5.38
C LEU A 152 -25.69 -14.61 6.31
N GLU A 153 -25.29 -13.66 7.15
CA GLU A 153 -26.19 -12.92 8.02
C GLU A 153 -26.03 -11.41 7.77
N GLY A 154 -27.11 -10.65 8.01
CA GLY A 154 -27.12 -9.21 7.79
C GLY A 154 -27.30 -8.82 6.33
N GLU A 155 -27.05 -7.56 6.04
CA GLU A 155 -27.26 -6.96 4.72
C GLU A 155 -25.93 -6.45 4.13
N SER A 156 -25.83 -6.50 2.82
CA SER A 156 -24.72 -5.94 2.05
C SER A 156 -25.23 -5.38 0.73
N ARG A 157 -24.51 -4.44 0.16
CA ARG A 157 -24.77 -4.01 -1.22
C ARG A 157 -24.25 -5.01 -2.24
N VAL A 158 -23.32 -5.87 -1.85
CA VAL A 158 -22.82 -6.95 -2.71
C VAL A 158 -23.83 -8.07 -2.75
N SER A 159 -24.12 -8.58 -3.93
CA SER A 159 -25.04 -9.71 -4.12
C SER A 159 -24.55 -10.94 -3.35
N SER A 160 -25.46 -11.66 -2.72
CA SER A 160 -25.15 -12.91 -2.01
C SER A 160 -24.46 -13.93 -2.91
N ASP A 161 -24.83 -14.02 -4.19
CA ASP A 161 -24.21 -14.94 -5.15
C ASP A 161 -22.70 -14.64 -5.34
N VAL A 162 -22.34 -13.35 -5.37
CA VAL A 162 -20.92 -12.94 -5.44
C VAL A 162 -20.18 -13.39 -4.19
N VAL A 163 -20.76 -13.17 -3.00
CA VAL A 163 -20.13 -13.55 -1.72
C VAL A 163 -20.04 -15.07 -1.58
N PHE A 164 -21.11 -15.79 -1.91
CA PHE A 164 -21.09 -17.26 -1.91
C PHE A 164 -20.05 -17.83 -2.88
N GLY A 165 -19.81 -17.18 -4.02
CA GLY A 165 -18.74 -17.58 -4.92
C GLY A 165 -17.36 -17.65 -4.24
N TYR A 166 -17.07 -16.81 -3.27
CA TYR A 166 -15.84 -16.88 -2.45
C TYR A 166 -15.95 -17.95 -1.37
N LEU A 167 -17.07 -18.07 -0.68
CA LEU A 167 -17.29 -19.06 0.37
C LEU A 167 -17.27 -20.50 -0.17
N ASP A 168 -17.78 -20.73 -1.37
CA ASP A 168 -17.76 -22.03 -2.05
C ASP A 168 -16.35 -22.53 -2.43
N ARG A 169 -15.33 -21.66 -2.33
CA ARG A 169 -13.91 -22.06 -2.44
C ARG A 169 -13.39 -22.72 -1.17
N LEU A 170 -14.10 -22.63 -0.06
CA LEU A 170 -13.73 -23.32 1.15
C LEU A 170 -13.96 -24.84 0.99
N PRO A 171 -13.07 -25.70 1.52
CA PRO A 171 -13.11 -27.14 1.31
C PRO A 171 -14.20 -27.80 2.17
N LYS A 172 -15.43 -27.88 1.66
CA LYS A 172 -16.58 -28.49 2.37
C LYS A 172 -16.28 -29.94 2.78
N GLY A 173 -16.61 -30.27 4.03
CA GLY A 173 -16.42 -31.61 4.59
C GLY A 173 -14.95 -31.99 4.85
N GLN A 174 -13.99 -31.13 4.62
CA GLN A 174 -12.57 -31.33 4.89
C GLN A 174 -12.09 -30.47 6.06
N ALA A 175 -10.94 -30.83 6.62
CA ALA A 175 -10.30 -30.03 7.67
C ALA A 175 -10.00 -28.62 7.16
N LEU A 176 -10.50 -27.61 7.87
CA LEU A 176 -10.36 -26.19 7.49
C LEU A 176 -9.05 -25.63 8.01
N THR A 177 -8.27 -25.03 7.11
CA THR A 177 -7.03 -24.34 7.48
C THR A 177 -7.24 -22.83 7.59
N LEU A 178 -6.56 -22.21 8.57
CA LEU A 178 -6.61 -20.77 8.78
C LEU A 178 -6.22 -19.96 7.53
N PRO A 179 -5.13 -20.28 6.79
CA PRO A 179 -4.77 -19.50 5.61
C PRO A 179 -5.82 -19.50 4.50
N VAL A 180 -6.53 -20.63 4.29
CA VAL A 180 -7.58 -20.73 3.28
C VAL A 180 -8.79 -19.89 3.67
N LEU A 181 -9.25 -20.01 4.92
CA LEU A 181 -10.36 -19.22 5.45
C LEU A 181 -10.04 -17.73 5.43
N GLU A 182 -8.87 -17.35 5.95
CA GLU A 182 -8.41 -15.98 6.03
C GLU A 182 -8.36 -15.33 4.64
N ARG A 183 -7.81 -16.02 3.64
CA ARG A 183 -7.76 -15.53 2.27
C ARG A 183 -9.16 -15.16 1.75
N GLN A 184 -10.15 -16.05 1.92
CA GLN A 184 -11.51 -15.80 1.39
C GLN A 184 -12.18 -14.61 2.11
N VAL A 185 -12.08 -14.56 3.44
CA VAL A 185 -12.65 -13.45 4.22
C VAL A 185 -12.00 -12.11 3.85
N LEU A 186 -10.68 -12.09 3.65
CA LEU A 186 -9.96 -10.88 3.24
C LEU A 186 -10.37 -10.43 1.83
N LEU A 187 -10.55 -11.36 0.89
CA LEU A 187 -10.99 -11.05 -0.47
C LEU A 187 -12.43 -10.52 -0.48
N ILE A 188 -13.33 -11.07 0.36
CA ILE A 188 -14.70 -10.57 0.53
C ILE A 188 -14.67 -9.14 1.10
N ASN A 189 -13.83 -8.86 2.09
CA ASN A 189 -13.69 -7.51 2.68
C ASN A 189 -13.02 -6.48 1.76
N GLU A 190 -12.46 -6.90 0.64
CA GLU A 190 -12.00 -6.00 -0.42
C GLU A 190 -13.11 -5.61 -1.41
N LEU A 191 -14.26 -6.28 -1.39
CA LEU A 191 -15.42 -5.90 -2.20
C LEU A 191 -15.99 -4.58 -1.66
N ALA A 192 -16.28 -3.64 -2.54
CA ALA A 192 -16.93 -2.41 -2.13
C ALA A 192 -18.41 -2.66 -1.83
N GLY A 193 -18.97 -1.95 -0.86
CA GLY A 193 -20.41 -2.01 -0.56
C GLY A 193 -20.80 -2.87 0.65
N GLY A 194 -19.83 -3.46 1.35
CA GLY A 194 -20.09 -4.16 2.60
C GLY A 194 -18.82 -4.53 3.34
N ARG A 195 -18.93 -4.66 4.65
CA ARG A 195 -17.89 -5.22 5.53
C ARG A 195 -18.41 -6.52 6.12
N ALA A 196 -17.55 -7.51 6.16
CA ALA A 196 -17.88 -8.81 6.69
C ALA A 196 -17.02 -9.14 7.91
N SER A 197 -17.66 -9.58 8.99
CA SER A 197 -17.02 -10.21 10.14
C SER A 197 -17.32 -11.71 10.12
N LEU A 198 -16.34 -12.48 10.59
CA LEU A 198 -16.44 -13.93 10.62
C LEU A 198 -16.81 -14.39 12.03
N ASP A 199 -17.80 -15.27 12.12
CA ASP A 199 -18.15 -16.04 13.29
C ASP A 199 -18.04 -17.55 12.97
N LEU A 200 -17.53 -18.33 13.92
CA LEU A 200 -17.39 -19.78 13.82
C LEU A 200 -18.28 -20.44 14.85
N GLN A 201 -19.20 -21.25 14.38
CA GLN A 201 -20.19 -21.94 15.22
C GLN A 201 -20.03 -23.44 15.11
N ALA A 202 -20.43 -24.18 16.16
CA ALA A 202 -20.49 -25.64 16.07
C ALA A 202 -21.51 -26.05 15.02
N GLY A 203 -21.12 -26.92 14.10
CA GLY A 203 -22.01 -27.43 13.06
C GLY A 203 -22.93 -28.56 13.59
N GLU A 204 -23.87 -28.99 12.75
CA GLU A 204 -24.81 -30.06 13.10
C GLU A 204 -24.14 -31.42 13.28
N GLU A 205 -23.12 -31.71 12.46
CA GLU A 205 -22.34 -32.96 12.58
C GLU A 205 -21.24 -32.81 13.63
N ALA A 206 -21.02 -33.85 14.42
CA ALA A 206 -19.94 -33.86 15.41
C ALA A 206 -18.57 -33.60 14.74
N GLY A 207 -17.81 -32.65 15.23
CA GLY A 207 -16.51 -32.23 14.67
C GLY A 207 -16.59 -31.37 13.43
N SER A 208 -17.78 -30.88 13.04
CA SER A 208 -17.94 -29.85 12.02
C SER A 208 -18.04 -28.45 12.62
N THR A 209 -17.61 -27.45 11.87
CA THR A 209 -17.68 -26.03 12.23
C THR A 209 -18.34 -25.25 11.08
N ASP A 210 -19.43 -24.56 11.36
CA ASP A 210 -20.11 -23.70 10.43
C ASP A 210 -19.41 -22.32 10.39
N VAL A 211 -19.32 -21.78 9.18
CA VAL A 211 -18.76 -20.45 8.92
C VAL A 211 -19.92 -19.48 8.69
N VAL A 212 -20.14 -18.59 9.63
CA VAL A 212 -21.14 -17.53 9.55
C VAL A 212 -20.46 -16.23 9.21
N LEU A 213 -20.81 -15.61 8.08
CA LEU A 213 -20.31 -14.33 7.64
C LEU A 213 -21.37 -13.25 7.93
N ALA A 214 -21.15 -12.46 8.98
CA ALA A 214 -22.03 -11.36 9.33
C ALA A 214 -21.62 -10.11 8.53
N GLN A 215 -22.53 -9.59 7.72
CA GLN A 215 -22.31 -8.47 6.82
C GLN A 215 -22.94 -7.19 7.37
N GLN A 216 -22.25 -6.07 7.14
CA GLN A 216 -22.73 -4.72 7.40
C GLN A 216 -22.61 -3.91 6.10
N PRO A 217 -23.69 -3.23 5.67
CA PRO A 217 -23.66 -2.46 4.43
C PRO A 217 -22.76 -1.22 4.58
N GLU A 218 -22.03 -0.90 3.53
CA GLU A 218 -21.38 0.41 3.36
C GLU A 218 -22.33 1.34 2.60
N GLU A 219 -22.14 2.66 2.79
CA GLU A 219 -22.90 3.65 2.03
C GLU A 219 -22.64 3.50 0.53
N LEU A 220 -23.70 3.68 -0.29
CA LEU A 220 -23.57 3.66 -1.74
C LEU A 220 -22.57 4.71 -2.22
N ILE A 221 -22.67 5.91 -1.67
CA ILE A 221 -21.81 7.04 -2.02
C ILE A 221 -20.99 7.41 -0.79
N SER A 222 -19.69 7.37 -0.94
CA SER A 222 -18.75 7.95 0.01
C SER A 222 -17.88 8.98 -0.70
N GLY A 223 -17.36 9.93 0.03
CA GLY A 223 -16.60 11.01 -0.59
C GLY A 223 -15.55 11.64 0.31
N ARG A 224 -14.66 12.41 -0.31
CA ARG A 224 -13.67 13.24 0.37
C ARG A 224 -13.53 14.57 -0.37
N LEU A 225 -13.74 15.64 0.37
CA LEU A 225 -13.40 17.01 -0.03
C LEU A 225 -12.09 17.39 0.66
N GLU A 226 -11.17 18.01 -0.09
CA GLU A 226 -9.89 18.48 0.45
C GLU A 226 -9.57 19.88 -0.06
N LEU A 227 -9.15 20.76 0.84
CA LEU A 227 -8.61 22.09 0.59
C LEU A 227 -7.14 22.09 1.01
N SER A 228 -6.25 22.58 0.16
CA SER A 228 -4.82 22.64 0.48
C SER A 228 -4.12 23.78 -0.25
N ASN A 229 -2.97 24.22 0.28
CA ASN A 229 -2.07 25.14 -0.42
C ASN A 229 -0.96 24.37 -1.19
N TYR A 230 -1.23 23.14 -1.64
CA TYR A 230 -0.27 22.26 -2.32
C TYR A 230 -0.06 22.62 -3.80
N GLY A 231 -0.59 23.74 -4.24
CA GLY A 231 -0.45 24.24 -5.59
C GLY A 231 0.93 24.83 -5.92
N SER A 232 1.04 25.39 -7.12
CA SER A 232 2.24 26.07 -7.61
C SER A 232 1.90 27.54 -7.94
N PRO A 233 2.80 28.49 -7.70
CA PRO A 233 2.59 29.89 -8.09
C PRO A 233 2.29 30.08 -9.59
N SER A 234 2.71 29.15 -10.44
CA SER A 234 2.48 29.20 -11.89
C SER A 234 1.09 28.72 -12.33
N THR A 235 0.38 27.96 -11.50
CA THR A 235 -0.93 27.38 -11.86
C THR A 235 -2.01 27.59 -10.79
N GLY A 236 -1.68 28.30 -9.72
CA GLY A 236 -2.53 28.53 -8.56
C GLY A 236 -2.01 27.82 -7.32
N GLY A 237 -1.91 28.58 -6.21
CA GLY A 237 -1.31 28.13 -4.96
C GLY A 237 -2.24 27.23 -4.13
N ASN A 238 -3.53 27.52 -4.15
CA ASN A 238 -4.51 26.75 -3.38
C ASN A 238 -5.27 25.77 -4.28
N ARG A 239 -5.52 24.57 -3.75
CA ARG A 239 -6.23 23.49 -4.44
C ARG A 239 -7.50 23.13 -3.69
N ILE A 240 -8.55 22.83 -4.45
CA ILE A 240 -9.76 22.15 -3.98
C ILE A 240 -9.87 20.84 -4.75
N SER A 241 -10.06 19.74 -4.04
CA SER A 241 -10.20 18.39 -4.61
C SER A 241 -11.43 17.71 -4.06
N LEU A 242 -12.20 17.07 -4.92
CA LEU A 242 -13.36 16.25 -4.57
C LEU A 242 -13.17 14.85 -5.16
N ASN A 243 -13.26 13.82 -4.32
CA ASN A 243 -13.32 12.44 -4.74
C ASN A 243 -14.65 11.84 -4.26
N LEU A 244 -15.37 11.20 -5.16
CA LEU A 244 -16.62 10.50 -4.89
C LEU A 244 -16.48 9.04 -5.28
N ASN A 245 -16.86 8.13 -4.40
CA ASN A 245 -16.90 6.70 -4.66
C ASN A 245 -18.35 6.23 -4.70
N ALA A 246 -18.70 5.48 -5.73
CA ALA A 246 -19.90 4.65 -5.76
C ALA A 246 -19.47 3.20 -5.44
N ASN A 247 -19.98 2.68 -4.32
CA ASN A 247 -19.62 1.39 -3.76
C ASN A 247 -20.69 0.36 -4.11
N SER A 248 -20.35 -0.61 -4.96
CA SER A 248 -21.27 -1.69 -5.40
C SER A 248 -22.62 -1.18 -5.92
N ALA A 249 -22.56 -0.23 -6.85
CA ALA A 249 -23.77 0.31 -7.49
C ALA A 249 -24.52 -0.76 -8.33
N PHE A 250 -23.79 -1.74 -8.87
CA PHE A 250 -24.29 -2.86 -9.65
C PHE A 250 -24.33 -4.17 -8.85
N HIS A 251 -24.11 -4.13 -7.53
CA HIS A 251 -24.11 -5.29 -6.63
C HIS A 251 -23.02 -6.35 -6.90
N LEU A 252 -21.95 -5.99 -7.63
CA LEU A 252 -20.85 -6.89 -7.98
C LEU A 252 -19.62 -6.72 -7.07
N GLY A 253 -19.68 -5.82 -6.08
CA GLY A 253 -18.51 -5.48 -5.24
C GLY A 253 -17.54 -4.53 -5.93
N GLU A 254 -17.96 -3.88 -7.01
CA GLU A 254 -17.17 -2.91 -7.77
C GLU A 254 -17.12 -1.54 -7.07
N ARG A 255 -16.06 -0.78 -7.40
CA ARG A 255 -15.93 0.62 -6.98
C ARG A 255 -15.73 1.51 -8.20
N ILE A 256 -16.54 2.55 -8.29
CA ILE A 256 -16.39 3.62 -9.29
C ILE A 256 -16.00 4.88 -8.55
N THR A 257 -14.87 5.48 -8.91
CA THR A 257 -14.38 6.74 -8.32
C THR A 257 -14.41 7.85 -9.35
N ALA A 258 -15.10 8.93 -9.04
CA ALA A 258 -15.02 10.19 -9.78
C ALA A 258 -14.17 11.18 -8.99
N SER A 259 -13.26 11.88 -9.67
CA SER A 259 -12.37 12.86 -9.05
C SER A 259 -12.37 14.17 -9.82
N VAL A 260 -12.37 15.28 -9.11
CA VAL A 260 -12.23 16.63 -9.67
C VAL A 260 -11.28 17.43 -8.78
N MET A 261 -10.37 18.17 -9.38
CA MET A 261 -9.48 19.10 -8.70
C MET A 261 -9.30 20.35 -9.52
N THR A 262 -9.28 21.50 -8.86
CA THR A 262 -8.93 22.79 -9.49
C THR A 262 -8.13 23.66 -8.52
N THR A 263 -7.51 24.69 -9.08
CA THR A 263 -6.76 25.70 -8.32
C THR A 263 -7.53 27.03 -8.24
N ASP A 264 -7.17 27.87 -7.28
CA ASP A 264 -7.77 29.20 -7.03
C ASP A 264 -7.68 30.13 -8.25
N THR A 265 -6.65 30.03 -9.06
CA THR A 265 -6.47 30.82 -10.29
C THR A 265 -7.09 30.15 -11.52
N GLN A 266 -7.68 28.97 -11.37
CA GLN A 266 -8.11 28.10 -12.48
C GLN A 266 -6.97 27.78 -13.47
N GLY A 267 -5.73 27.97 -13.06
CA GLY A 267 -4.54 27.64 -13.86
C GLY A 267 -4.25 26.14 -13.96
N LEU A 268 -4.96 25.29 -13.20
CA LEU A 268 -4.89 23.84 -13.26
C LEU A 268 -6.27 23.27 -12.91
N ALA A 269 -6.79 22.42 -13.78
CA ALA A 269 -8.00 21.64 -13.54
C ALA A 269 -7.74 20.18 -13.93
N SER A 270 -8.14 19.25 -13.07
CA SER A 270 -8.03 17.81 -13.33
C SER A 270 -9.33 17.11 -13.00
N TYR A 271 -9.71 16.16 -13.84
CA TYR A 271 -10.91 15.35 -13.66
C TYR A 271 -10.63 13.90 -14.06
N GLY A 272 -11.28 12.97 -13.40
CA GLY A 272 -11.04 11.56 -13.63
C GLY A 272 -12.22 10.67 -13.27
N LEU A 273 -12.29 9.54 -13.96
CA LEU A 273 -13.17 8.44 -13.65
C LEU A 273 -12.34 7.16 -13.60
N ARG A 274 -12.49 6.38 -12.54
CA ARG A 274 -11.84 5.08 -12.35
C ARG A 274 -12.87 4.05 -11.96
N GLY A 275 -12.85 2.90 -12.60
CA GLY A 275 -13.60 1.71 -12.23
C GLY A 275 -12.65 0.60 -11.75
N GLU A 276 -13.05 -0.12 -10.74
CA GLU A 276 -12.43 -1.35 -10.28
C GLU A 276 -13.52 -2.41 -10.12
N LEU A 277 -13.36 -3.53 -10.83
CA LEU A 277 -14.33 -4.63 -10.86
C LEU A 277 -13.65 -5.93 -10.42
N PRO A 278 -14.11 -6.57 -9.34
CA PRO A 278 -13.70 -7.93 -9.01
C PRO A 278 -14.26 -8.91 -10.05
N VAL A 279 -13.46 -9.92 -10.41
CA VAL A 279 -13.85 -10.93 -11.42
C VAL A 279 -13.63 -12.32 -10.86
N GLY A 280 -14.70 -13.12 -10.84
CA GLY A 280 -14.70 -14.43 -10.20
C GLY A 280 -14.47 -14.33 -8.71
N SER A 281 -14.02 -15.42 -8.08
CA SER A 281 -13.85 -15.54 -6.62
C SER A 281 -12.42 -15.87 -6.19
N GLU A 282 -11.45 -15.72 -7.09
CA GLU A 282 -10.03 -15.98 -6.81
C GLU A 282 -9.24 -14.72 -6.45
N GLY A 283 -9.91 -13.55 -6.53
CA GLY A 283 -9.31 -12.24 -6.23
C GLY A 283 -8.81 -11.49 -7.47
N TRP A 284 -9.14 -11.93 -8.69
CA TRP A 284 -8.87 -11.15 -9.89
C TRP A 284 -9.63 -9.82 -9.87
N ARG A 285 -8.97 -8.76 -10.34
CA ARG A 285 -9.55 -7.42 -10.46
C ARG A 285 -9.19 -6.80 -11.79
N ILE A 286 -10.19 -6.24 -12.46
CA ILE A 286 -10.01 -5.43 -13.65
C ILE A 286 -10.13 -3.96 -13.23
N THR A 287 -9.24 -3.13 -13.72
CA THR A 287 -9.27 -1.67 -13.50
C THR A 287 -9.31 -0.95 -14.84
N ALA A 288 -10.07 0.14 -14.89
CA ALA A 288 -10.06 1.06 -16.01
C ALA A 288 -10.10 2.49 -15.47
N ALA A 289 -9.37 3.41 -16.10
CA ALA A 289 -9.37 4.81 -15.70
C ALA A 289 -9.23 5.73 -16.92
N ALA A 290 -9.95 6.85 -16.89
CA ALA A 290 -9.79 7.96 -17.81
C ALA A 290 -9.57 9.23 -16.99
N THR A 291 -8.51 10.00 -17.29
CA THR A 291 -8.24 11.28 -16.63
C THR A 291 -7.92 12.35 -17.66
N GLY A 292 -8.39 13.56 -17.39
CA GLY A 292 -8.05 14.76 -18.14
C GLY A 292 -7.45 15.80 -17.19
N THR A 293 -6.48 16.56 -17.66
CA THR A 293 -5.88 17.67 -16.93
C THR A 293 -5.64 18.80 -17.91
N ASP A 294 -6.23 19.95 -17.63
CA ASP A 294 -6.02 21.19 -18.39
C ASP A 294 -5.19 22.15 -17.55
N TYR A 295 -4.30 22.91 -18.20
CA TYR A 295 -3.51 23.90 -17.51
C TYR A 295 -3.30 25.17 -18.33
N SER A 296 -3.07 26.28 -17.61
CA SER A 296 -2.56 27.55 -18.12
C SER A 296 -1.55 28.14 -17.16
N LEU A 297 -0.42 28.63 -17.67
CA LEU A 297 0.64 29.19 -16.84
C LEU A 297 0.43 30.68 -16.61
N GLY A 298 0.50 31.05 -15.34
CA GLY A 298 0.52 32.42 -14.86
C GLY A 298 1.82 32.76 -14.13
N GLY A 299 1.78 33.78 -13.28
CA GLY A 299 2.91 34.21 -12.46
C GLY A 299 4.13 34.58 -13.31
N ALA A 300 5.29 34.06 -12.97
CA ALA A 300 6.55 34.30 -13.68
C ALA A 300 6.54 33.90 -15.17
N PHE A 301 5.61 33.03 -15.55
CA PHE A 301 5.49 32.49 -16.92
C PHE A 301 4.32 33.06 -17.72
N ALA A 302 3.61 34.06 -17.19
CA ALA A 302 2.43 34.64 -17.83
C ALA A 302 2.71 35.16 -19.26
N ASN A 303 3.89 35.72 -19.49
CA ASN A 303 4.29 36.25 -20.80
C ASN A 303 4.43 35.18 -21.89
N LEU A 304 4.57 33.91 -21.51
CA LEU A 304 4.62 32.79 -22.45
C LEU A 304 3.24 32.48 -23.06
N LEU A 305 2.17 32.93 -22.41
CA LEU A 305 0.79 32.57 -22.74
C LEU A 305 0.67 31.04 -22.96
N ALA A 306 1.35 30.30 -22.07
CA ALA A 306 1.47 28.86 -22.17
C ALA A 306 0.25 28.16 -21.57
N SER A 307 -0.29 27.19 -22.29
CA SER A 307 -1.40 26.35 -21.86
C SER A 307 -1.26 24.96 -22.47
N GLY A 308 -2.02 24.00 -21.98
CA GLY A 308 -2.01 22.66 -22.54
C GLY A 308 -2.95 21.71 -21.81
N PHE A 309 -2.86 20.44 -22.21
CA PHE A 309 -3.65 19.41 -21.55
C PHE A 309 -2.92 18.06 -21.56
N VAL A 310 -3.34 17.19 -20.66
CA VAL A 310 -2.98 15.77 -20.63
C VAL A 310 -4.25 14.93 -20.58
N ASN A 311 -4.41 13.98 -21.48
CA ASN A 311 -5.46 12.97 -21.42
C ASN A 311 -4.81 11.59 -21.26
N THR A 312 -5.21 10.86 -20.24
CA THR A 312 -4.73 9.52 -19.93
C THR A 312 -5.89 8.53 -19.96
N LEU A 313 -5.68 7.42 -20.69
CA LEU A 313 -6.51 6.22 -20.57
C LEU A 313 -5.64 5.09 -20.05
N ARG A 314 -6.17 4.33 -19.10
CA ARG A 314 -5.47 3.22 -18.46
C ARG A 314 -6.41 2.05 -18.28
N ALA A 315 -5.92 0.82 -18.50
CA ALA A 315 -6.62 -0.42 -18.20
C ALA A 315 -5.63 -1.41 -17.59
N GLY A 316 -6.09 -2.20 -16.64
CA GLY A 316 -5.21 -3.14 -15.94
C GLY A 316 -5.95 -4.35 -15.41
N VAL A 317 -5.15 -5.38 -15.08
CA VAL A 317 -5.59 -6.59 -14.40
C VAL A 317 -4.67 -6.87 -13.22
N GLY A 318 -5.26 -7.12 -12.05
CA GLY A 318 -4.55 -7.41 -10.82
C GLY A 318 -4.92 -8.77 -10.25
N TYR A 319 -3.93 -9.40 -9.58
CA TYR A 319 -4.13 -10.67 -8.88
C TYR A 319 -3.31 -10.73 -7.58
N PRO A 320 -3.93 -11.09 -6.43
CA PRO A 320 -3.23 -11.30 -5.18
C PRO A 320 -2.64 -12.73 -5.13
N LEU A 321 -1.33 -12.86 -5.33
CA LEU A 321 -0.61 -14.13 -5.20
C LEU A 321 -0.65 -14.64 -3.76
N ILE A 322 -0.35 -13.76 -2.80
CA ILE A 322 -0.44 -14.01 -1.37
C ILE A 322 -1.42 -13.01 -0.78
N ARG A 323 -2.37 -13.50 0.00
CA ARG A 323 -3.33 -12.66 0.72
C ARG A 323 -3.55 -13.23 2.11
N SER A 324 -2.94 -12.61 3.11
CA SER A 324 -3.07 -12.93 4.52
C SER A 324 -3.07 -11.63 5.34
N ARG A 325 -3.28 -11.73 6.64
CA ARG A 325 -3.17 -10.58 7.56
C ARG A 325 -1.73 -10.12 7.72
N ALA A 326 -0.80 -11.06 7.78
CA ALA A 326 0.60 -10.78 8.07
C ALA A 326 1.40 -10.39 6.83
N SER A 327 1.04 -10.90 5.65
CA SER A 327 1.81 -10.65 4.43
C SER A 327 0.94 -10.72 3.18
N ASN A 328 1.21 -9.84 2.24
CA ASN A 328 0.51 -9.79 0.96
C ASN A 328 1.49 -9.64 -0.18
N LEU A 329 1.17 -10.24 -1.32
CA LEU A 329 1.90 -10.09 -2.57
C LEU A 329 0.89 -10.00 -3.71
N LYS A 330 0.90 -8.87 -4.43
CA LYS A 330 -0.03 -8.57 -5.52
C LYS A 330 0.74 -8.27 -6.80
N LEU A 331 0.26 -8.79 -7.91
CA LEU A 331 0.67 -8.41 -9.26
C LEU A 331 -0.38 -7.51 -9.87
N LEU A 332 0.06 -6.49 -10.61
CA LEU A 332 -0.79 -5.61 -11.40
C LEU A 332 -0.12 -5.34 -12.74
N LEU A 333 -0.78 -5.72 -13.82
CA LEU A 333 -0.37 -5.41 -15.18
C LEU A 333 -1.29 -4.32 -15.73
N GLU A 334 -0.72 -3.18 -16.14
CA GLU A 334 -1.47 -2.03 -16.67
C GLU A 334 -0.94 -1.59 -18.02
N ALA A 335 -1.83 -1.34 -18.96
CA ALA A 335 -1.55 -0.64 -20.22
C ALA A 335 -2.12 0.77 -20.15
N ASP A 336 -1.38 1.75 -20.66
CA ASP A 336 -1.81 3.15 -20.71
C ASP A 336 -1.46 3.87 -22.01
N THR A 337 -2.21 4.94 -22.26
CA THR A 337 -1.88 5.93 -23.30
C THR A 337 -2.08 7.32 -22.72
N ASN A 338 -1.05 8.16 -22.86
CA ASN A 338 -1.05 9.56 -22.42
C ASN A 338 -0.89 10.45 -23.66
N LYS A 339 -1.85 11.33 -23.92
CA LYS A 339 -1.73 12.41 -24.90
C LYS A 339 -1.39 13.69 -24.16
N LEU A 340 -0.25 14.30 -24.49
CA LEU A 340 0.26 15.53 -23.90
C LEU A 340 0.34 16.61 -24.97
N VAL A 341 -0.23 17.77 -24.68
CA VAL A 341 -0.21 18.93 -25.59
C VAL A 341 0.24 20.15 -24.81
N ASP A 342 1.29 20.79 -25.29
CA ASP A 342 1.81 22.06 -24.79
C ASP A 342 1.67 23.12 -25.88
N LYS A 343 1.08 24.28 -25.58
CA LYS A 343 0.86 25.41 -26.48
C LYS A 343 1.51 26.66 -25.92
N TYR A 344 2.34 27.31 -26.70
CA TYR A 344 3.02 28.58 -26.39
C TYR A 344 2.57 29.64 -27.39
N LYS A 345 1.54 30.41 -27.03
CA LYS A 345 0.97 31.43 -27.94
C LYS A 345 1.94 32.56 -28.26
N SER A 346 2.85 32.88 -27.33
CA SER A 346 3.87 33.93 -27.51
C SER A 346 4.83 33.63 -28.68
N THR A 347 5.09 32.35 -28.96
CA THR A 347 5.96 31.88 -30.04
C THR A 347 5.21 31.16 -31.15
N ASN A 348 3.87 31.07 -31.03
CA ASN A 348 3.02 30.28 -31.94
C ASN A 348 3.50 28.81 -32.11
N THR A 349 3.93 28.21 -31.00
CA THR A 349 4.47 26.85 -30.99
C THR A 349 3.49 25.89 -30.30
N GLN A 350 3.28 24.72 -30.86
CA GLN A 350 2.53 23.63 -30.25
C GLN A 350 3.37 22.35 -30.26
N ILE A 351 3.36 21.62 -29.14
CA ILE A 351 4.09 20.36 -29.00
C ILE A 351 3.08 19.28 -28.63
N ASP A 352 2.82 18.37 -29.53
CA ASP A 352 1.92 17.24 -29.35
C ASP A 352 2.72 15.95 -29.21
N LYS A 353 2.53 15.27 -28.07
CA LYS A 353 3.23 14.02 -27.76
C LYS A 353 2.23 12.95 -27.33
N ARG A 354 2.59 11.72 -27.60
CA ARG A 354 1.85 10.56 -27.09
C ARG A 354 2.80 9.52 -26.53
N ILE A 355 2.51 9.06 -25.31
CA ILE A 355 3.22 7.94 -24.69
C ILE A 355 2.23 6.79 -24.57
N ARG A 356 2.64 5.60 -25.01
CA ARG A 356 1.95 4.34 -24.76
C ARG A 356 2.86 3.47 -23.93
N GLY A 357 2.32 2.83 -22.91
CA GLY A 357 3.14 2.04 -21.99
C GLY A 357 2.44 0.80 -21.48
N LEU A 358 3.27 -0.15 -21.06
CA LEU A 358 2.88 -1.33 -20.30
C LEU A 358 3.70 -1.34 -19.01
N THR A 359 3.03 -1.51 -17.87
CA THR A 359 3.67 -1.51 -16.55
C THR A 359 3.28 -2.77 -15.79
N LEU A 360 4.26 -3.53 -15.34
CA LEU A 360 4.08 -4.59 -14.35
C LEU A 360 4.48 -4.05 -12.99
N THR A 361 3.55 -4.06 -12.04
CA THR A 361 3.81 -3.70 -10.65
C THR A 361 3.70 -4.93 -9.78
N VAL A 362 4.73 -5.15 -8.95
CA VAL A 362 4.76 -6.15 -7.89
C VAL A 362 4.68 -5.38 -6.58
N SER A 363 3.59 -5.54 -5.85
CA SER A 363 3.36 -4.91 -4.54
C SER A 363 3.44 -5.97 -3.46
N ALA A 364 4.27 -5.73 -2.45
CA ALA A 364 4.40 -6.58 -1.28
C ALA A 364 4.22 -5.75 -0.01
N ASP A 365 3.52 -6.29 0.98
CA ASP A 365 3.50 -5.75 2.33
C ASP A 365 3.57 -6.87 3.37
N ALA A 366 4.18 -6.55 4.51
CA ALA A 366 4.36 -7.49 5.60
C ALA A 366 4.34 -6.78 6.96
N LEU A 367 3.77 -7.48 7.94
CA LEU A 367 3.88 -7.17 9.36
C LEU A 367 4.92 -8.10 9.98
N ASP A 368 5.72 -7.61 10.89
CA ASP A 368 6.71 -8.39 11.63
C ASP A 368 6.81 -7.92 13.09
N GLU A 369 7.41 -8.76 13.93
CA GLU A 369 7.60 -8.48 15.36
C GLU A 369 9.02 -7.94 15.67
N PHE A 370 9.82 -7.63 14.66
CA PHE A 370 11.17 -7.14 14.83
C PHE A 370 11.20 -5.83 15.63
N PHE A 371 12.01 -5.77 16.70
CA PHE A 371 12.16 -4.63 17.61
C PHE A 371 10.85 -3.96 18.06
N GLY A 372 9.85 -4.75 18.47
CA GLY A 372 8.56 -4.24 18.95
C GLY A 372 7.48 -4.15 17.88
N GLY A 373 7.77 -4.68 16.69
CA GLY A 373 6.81 -4.80 15.59
C GLY A 373 6.92 -3.66 14.58
N GLY A 374 6.66 -4.00 13.33
CA GLY A 374 6.65 -3.03 12.24
C GLY A 374 5.84 -3.48 11.04
N SER A 375 5.49 -2.52 10.19
CA SER A 375 4.90 -2.76 8.89
C SER A 375 5.81 -2.27 7.78
N THR A 376 6.00 -3.10 6.77
CA THR A 376 6.80 -2.80 5.58
C THR A 376 5.93 -2.92 4.35
N ARG A 377 6.06 -1.99 3.40
CA ARG A 377 5.48 -2.08 2.07
C ARG A 377 6.53 -1.77 1.02
N ALA A 378 6.51 -2.51 -0.07
CA ALA A 378 7.37 -2.27 -1.23
C ALA A 378 6.58 -2.46 -2.53
N ASP A 379 6.75 -1.54 -3.47
CA ASP A 379 6.16 -1.57 -4.80
C ASP A 379 7.30 -1.46 -5.84
N LEU A 380 7.50 -2.51 -6.63
CA LEU A 380 8.42 -2.52 -7.76
C LEU A 380 7.62 -2.43 -9.06
N ALA A 381 7.79 -1.33 -9.80
CA ALA A 381 7.16 -1.11 -11.09
C ALA A 381 8.19 -1.19 -12.21
N LEU A 382 7.96 -2.09 -13.16
CA LEU A 382 8.73 -2.26 -14.39
C LEU A 382 7.89 -1.75 -15.57
N ARG A 383 8.33 -0.67 -16.20
CA ARG A 383 7.61 0.00 -17.29
C ARG A 383 8.37 -0.07 -18.59
N SER A 384 7.70 -0.51 -19.65
CA SER A 384 8.11 -0.34 -21.04
C SER A 384 7.19 0.67 -21.71
N GLY A 385 7.73 1.70 -22.33
CA GLY A 385 6.96 2.76 -22.96
C GLY A 385 7.54 3.18 -24.31
N ASN A 386 6.73 3.87 -25.09
CA ASN A 386 7.14 4.45 -26.36
C ASN A 386 6.57 5.87 -26.50
N LEU A 387 7.47 6.85 -26.67
CA LEU A 387 7.12 8.25 -26.90
C LEU A 387 7.13 8.55 -28.40
N THR A 388 6.04 9.11 -28.89
CA THR A 388 5.91 9.61 -30.26
C THR A 388 5.51 11.08 -30.25
N PHE A 389 6.06 11.86 -31.20
CA PHE A 389 5.62 13.22 -31.49
C PHE A 389 4.62 13.20 -32.65
N ASP A 390 3.74 14.19 -32.73
CA ASP A 390 2.94 14.44 -33.91
C ASP A 390 3.86 15.05 -34.99
N LEU A 391 3.94 14.40 -36.14
CA LEU A 391 4.79 14.80 -37.24
C LEU A 391 4.09 15.71 -38.27
N THR A 392 2.85 16.11 -38.05
CA THR A 392 2.19 17.15 -38.85
C THR A 392 2.86 18.51 -38.64
N ASP A 393 3.44 18.76 -37.46
CA ASP A 393 4.43 19.79 -37.20
C ASP A 393 5.71 19.14 -36.63
N PRO A 394 6.72 18.87 -37.49
CA PRO A 394 7.93 18.14 -37.10
C PRO A 394 8.90 18.99 -36.26
N GLY A 395 8.63 20.26 -35.99
CA GLY A 395 9.54 21.17 -35.29
C GLY A 395 9.93 20.66 -33.90
N ALA A 396 8.97 20.17 -33.12
CA ALA A 396 9.21 19.63 -31.80
C ALA A 396 10.03 18.33 -31.82
N PHE A 397 9.75 17.43 -32.77
CA PHE A 397 10.52 16.20 -32.95
C PHE A 397 11.96 16.52 -33.42
N ASN A 398 12.12 17.43 -34.34
CA ASN A 398 13.45 17.82 -34.81
C ASN A 398 14.27 18.44 -33.68
N ALA A 399 13.66 19.30 -32.84
CA ALA A 399 14.30 19.87 -31.64
C ALA A 399 14.72 18.80 -30.63
N ASP A 400 13.87 17.78 -30.39
CA ASP A 400 14.19 16.64 -29.53
C ASP A 400 15.40 15.85 -30.04
N GLN A 401 15.54 15.68 -31.36
CA GLN A 401 16.58 14.87 -31.99
C GLN A 401 17.90 15.61 -32.29
N LEU A 402 17.98 16.92 -32.05
CA LEU A 402 19.23 17.67 -32.20
C LEU A 402 20.35 17.07 -31.32
N PRO A 403 21.64 17.26 -31.70
CA PRO A 403 22.77 16.86 -30.85
C PRO A 403 22.69 17.37 -29.41
N ALA A 404 22.19 18.60 -29.23
CA ALA A 404 21.94 19.21 -27.94
C ALA A 404 20.51 18.96 -27.38
N GLY A 405 19.66 18.27 -28.12
CA GLY A 405 18.29 17.96 -27.75
C GLY A 405 18.20 16.83 -26.71
N PRO A 406 17.05 16.69 -26.07
CA PRO A 406 16.85 15.70 -25.00
C PRO A 406 16.78 14.25 -25.50
N ARG A 407 16.51 13.99 -26.78
CA ARG A 407 16.47 12.67 -27.42
C ARG A 407 15.54 11.68 -26.71
N THR A 408 14.34 12.12 -26.42
CA THR A 408 13.35 11.36 -25.65
C THR A 408 12.47 10.46 -26.53
N ALA A 409 12.32 10.78 -27.83
CA ALA A 409 11.46 10.03 -28.75
C ALA A 409 11.84 8.54 -28.87
N GLY A 410 10.83 7.69 -29.02
CA GLY A 410 10.97 6.24 -29.19
C GLY A 410 10.81 5.44 -27.90
N GLY A 411 11.20 4.17 -27.97
CA GLY A 411 11.06 3.22 -26.88
C GLY A 411 11.97 3.49 -25.67
N PHE A 412 11.47 3.28 -24.47
CA PHE A 412 12.22 3.35 -23.22
C PHE A 412 11.77 2.26 -22.26
N SER A 413 12.63 1.91 -21.31
CA SER A 413 12.30 1.07 -20.17
C SER A 413 12.70 1.77 -18.86
N LYS A 414 11.87 1.62 -17.84
CA LYS A 414 12.06 2.25 -16.55
C LYS A 414 11.71 1.28 -15.43
N ALA A 415 12.52 1.28 -14.37
CA ALA A 415 12.24 0.60 -13.12
C ALA A 415 12.09 1.63 -12.00
N THR A 416 11.05 1.48 -11.18
CA THR A 416 10.81 2.31 -9.99
C THR A 416 10.59 1.39 -8.81
N LEU A 417 11.35 1.58 -7.73
CA LEU A 417 11.15 0.91 -6.45
C LEU A 417 10.75 1.94 -5.41
N ILE A 418 9.60 1.73 -4.81
CA ILE A 418 9.15 2.49 -3.64
C ILE A 418 9.08 1.50 -2.47
N ALA A 419 9.74 1.83 -1.37
CA ALA A 419 9.64 1.04 -0.15
C ALA A 419 9.45 1.97 1.05
N GLN A 420 8.65 1.53 1.99
CA GLN A 420 8.38 2.25 3.22
C GLN A 420 8.28 1.28 4.39
N ARG A 421 8.75 1.73 5.56
CA ARG A 421 8.65 1.01 6.81
C ARG A 421 8.21 1.93 7.92
N GLN A 422 7.25 1.46 8.70
CA GLN A 422 6.90 2.02 9.99
C GLN A 422 7.33 1.04 11.07
N GLN A 423 8.21 1.47 11.96
CA GLN A 423 8.75 0.68 13.05
C GLN A 423 8.20 1.22 14.37
N THR A 424 7.51 0.40 15.11
CA THR A 424 7.05 0.72 16.47
C THR A 424 8.25 0.72 17.43
N VAL A 425 8.41 1.79 18.20
CA VAL A 425 9.44 1.90 19.25
C VAL A 425 8.79 1.82 20.63
N THR A 426 7.70 2.56 20.81
CA THR A 426 6.82 2.48 21.99
C THR A 426 5.37 2.56 21.50
N ARG A 427 4.39 2.51 22.41
CA ARG A 427 2.98 2.69 22.04
C ARG A 427 2.68 4.04 21.36
N GLU A 428 3.50 5.05 21.66
CA GLU A 428 3.28 6.44 21.21
C GLU A 428 4.33 6.87 20.17
N LEU A 429 5.46 6.16 20.07
CA LEU A 429 6.59 6.56 19.22
C LEU A 429 6.84 5.53 18.14
N SER A 430 6.93 5.99 16.89
CA SER A 430 7.33 5.18 15.75
C SER A 430 8.39 5.87 14.89
N LEU A 431 9.24 5.07 14.24
CA LEU A 431 10.16 5.52 13.21
C LEU A 431 9.54 5.22 11.85
N GLN A 432 9.64 6.16 10.94
CA GLN A 432 9.16 6.01 9.57
C GLN A 432 10.32 6.18 8.60
N GLY A 433 10.48 5.23 7.71
CA GLY A 433 11.45 5.27 6.63
C GLY A 433 10.75 5.11 5.28
N PHE A 434 11.18 5.89 4.29
CA PHE A 434 10.68 5.83 2.92
C PHE A 434 11.85 5.96 1.95
N ILE A 435 11.83 5.18 0.89
CA ILE A 435 12.76 5.28 -0.24
C ILE A 435 12.00 5.18 -1.56
N ASN A 436 12.38 6.01 -2.53
CA ASN A 436 11.94 5.91 -3.92
C ASN A 436 13.18 5.96 -4.81
N LEU A 437 13.34 4.91 -5.61
CA LEU A 437 14.44 4.75 -6.57
C LEU A 437 13.87 4.69 -7.98
N GLN A 438 14.47 5.40 -8.91
CA GLN A 438 14.16 5.30 -10.34
C GLN A 438 15.43 5.11 -11.16
N ALA A 439 15.39 4.16 -12.08
CA ALA A 439 16.42 3.91 -13.09
C ALA A 439 15.78 3.72 -14.48
N THR A 440 16.50 4.09 -15.51
CA THR A 440 16.03 3.98 -16.90
C THR A 440 17.17 3.64 -17.85
N ASN A 441 16.86 3.25 -19.06
CA ASN A 441 17.83 2.95 -20.12
C ASN A 441 17.97 4.08 -21.15
N LYS A 442 17.26 5.22 -20.96
CA LYS A 442 17.19 6.31 -21.94
C LYS A 442 16.76 7.62 -21.26
N ASN A 443 17.01 8.75 -21.94
CA ASN A 443 16.41 10.02 -21.54
C ASN A 443 14.89 9.94 -21.62
N LEU A 444 14.23 10.44 -20.58
CA LEU A 444 12.78 10.38 -20.40
C LEU A 444 12.10 11.69 -20.73
N ASP A 445 10.89 11.61 -21.23
CA ASP A 445 9.98 12.76 -21.23
C ASP A 445 9.70 13.25 -19.81
N SER A 446 9.37 14.53 -19.65
CA SER A 446 9.09 15.15 -18.36
C SER A 446 8.00 14.41 -17.56
N SER A 447 7.05 13.77 -18.23
CA SER A 447 5.98 12.97 -17.60
C SER A 447 6.44 11.65 -17.01
N GLU A 448 7.66 11.21 -17.30
CA GLU A 448 8.22 9.93 -16.82
C GLU A 448 9.39 10.12 -15.83
N LYS A 449 9.85 11.36 -15.62
CA LYS A 449 10.96 11.67 -14.71
C LYS A 449 10.59 11.53 -13.25
N LEU A 450 11.59 11.30 -12.40
CA LEU A 450 11.47 11.45 -10.95
C LEU A 450 11.55 12.94 -10.61
N THR A 451 10.53 13.45 -9.92
CA THR A 451 10.42 14.85 -9.54
C THR A 451 10.56 15.01 -8.02
N LEU A 452 11.35 15.98 -7.60
CA LEU A 452 11.64 16.34 -6.21
C LEU A 452 11.15 17.77 -5.94
N GLY A 453 10.74 18.04 -4.70
CA GLY A 453 10.17 19.30 -4.23
C GLY A 453 8.65 19.21 -4.13
N GLY A 454 8.09 19.95 -3.18
CA GLY A 454 6.69 19.93 -2.81
C GLY A 454 6.36 19.02 -1.63
N PRO A 455 5.13 19.10 -1.10
CA PRO A 455 4.73 18.50 0.18
C PRO A 455 4.87 16.97 0.20
N ALA A 456 4.74 16.30 -0.96
CA ALA A 456 4.83 14.84 -1.07
C ALA A 456 6.27 14.31 -1.08
N THR A 457 7.25 15.10 -1.48
CA THR A 457 8.65 14.66 -1.65
C THR A 457 9.60 15.39 -0.70
N LEU A 458 10.00 16.60 -1.02
CA LEU A 458 10.84 17.46 -0.17
C LEU A 458 10.09 18.77 0.13
N PRO A 459 9.37 18.84 1.27
CA PRO A 459 8.50 19.98 1.57
C PRO A 459 9.23 21.31 1.81
N GLY A 460 10.54 21.30 2.03
CA GLY A 460 11.34 22.52 2.10
C GLY A 460 11.50 23.26 0.77
N TYR A 461 11.06 22.65 -0.35
CA TYR A 461 11.18 23.20 -1.70
C TYR A 461 9.81 23.33 -2.39
N ALA A 462 9.74 24.20 -3.41
CA ALA A 462 8.57 24.30 -4.28
C ALA A 462 8.30 23.02 -5.06
N ASN A 463 7.07 22.88 -5.56
CA ASN A 463 6.70 21.76 -6.40
C ASN A 463 7.63 21.67 -7.62
N GLY A 464 8.18 20.47 -7.85
CA GLY A 464 8.98 20.20 -9.02
C GLY A 464 10.33 20.91 -9.08
N GLU A 465 10.95 21.27 -7.96
CA GLU A 465 12.23 21.97 -7.86
C GLU A 465 13.36 21.29 -8.64
N ALA A 466 13.38 19.96 -8.62
CA ALA A 466 14.30 19.16 -9.42
C ALA A 466 13.56 17.99 -10.09
N SER A 467 13.97 17.66 -11.32
CA SER A 467 13.40 16.54 -12.07
C SER A 467 14.49 15.85 -12.87
N GLY A 468 14.56 14.53 -12.84
CA GLY A 468 15.60 13.75 -13.53
C GLY A 468 15.13 12.39 -14.00
N ASP A 469 15.87 11.83 -14.93
CA ASP A 469 15.58 10.51 -15.52
C ASP A 469 15.79 9.39 -14.51
N GLU A 470 16.81 9.55 -13.66
CA GLU A 470 17.18 8.61 -12.61
C GLU A 470 17.32 9.33 -11.28
N GLY A 471 17.15 8.61 -10.17
CA GLY A 471 17.34 9.23 -8.88
C GLY A 471 16.91 8.41 -7.69
N VAL A 472 17.11 9.05 -6.54
CA VAL A 472 16.75 8.52 -5.22
C VAL A 472 16.11 9.63 -4.39
N LEU A 473 15.06 9.27 -3.67
CA LEU A 473 14.46 10.05 -2.58
C LEU A 473 14.44 9.17 -1.34
N VAL A 474 14.96 9.68 -0.23
CA VAL A 474 14.93 9.04 1.09
C VAL A 474 14.26 10.00 2.06
N LYS A 475 13.30 9.51 2.84
CA LYS A 475 12.63 10.27 3.89
C LYS A 475 12.72 9.48 5.19
N LEU A 476 13.06 10.16 6.28
CA LEU A 476 13.11 9.60 7.62
C LEU A 476 12.33 10.50 8.57
N ALA A 477 11.48 9.89 9.39
CA ALA A 477 10.72 10.64 10.39
C ALA A 477 10.64 9.88 11.71
N VAL A 478 10.58 10.64 12.79
CA VAL A 478 10.17 10.19 14.12
C VAL A 478 8.77 10.73 14.34
N ARG A 479 7.80 9.85 14.51
CA ARG A 479 6.38 10.19 14.73
C ARG A 479 6.01 9.91 16.17
N TRP A 480 5.48 10.91 16.83
CA TRP A 480 4.91 10.83 18.17
C TRP A 480 3.40 10.97 18.10
N GLN A 481 2.69 9.93 18.54
CA GLN A 481 1.24 9.91 18.68
C GLN A 481 0.89 10.51 20.05
N ALA A 482 0.67 11.83 20.10
CA ALA A 482 0.42 12.55 21.33
C ALA A 482 -0.97 12.25 21.92
N MET A 483 -1.95 11.98 21.05
CA MET A 483 -3.32 11.56 21.37
C MET A 483 -3.79 10.60 20.28
N ALA A 484 -4.88 9.90 20.49
CA ALA A 484 -5.45 8.98 19.47
C ALA A 484 -5.71 9.69 18.13
N GLU A 485 -6.10 10.96 18.20
CA GLU A 485 -6.47 11.77 17.03
C GLU A 485 -5.37 12.73 16.55
N PHE A 486 -4.27 12.89 17.32
CA PHE A 486 -3.25 13.89 17.01
C PHE A 486 -1.84 13.33 17.08
N ALA A 487 -1.08 13.53 16.01
CA ALA A 487 0.30 13.13 15.92
C ALA A 487 1.21 14.25 15.41
N VAL A 488 2.44 14.26 15.87
CA VAL A 488 3.49 15.18 15.44
C VAL A 488 4.67 14.35 14.93
N SER A 489 5.29 14.79 13.84
CA SER A 489 6.49 14.16 13.32
C SER A 489 7.60 15.17 13.13
N VAL A 490 8.84 14.75 13.39
CA VAL A 490 10.06 15.45 13.00
C VAL A 490 10.71 14.63 11.91
N PHE A 491 11.08 15.27 10.81
CA PHE A 491 11.60 14.56 9.64
C PHE A 491 12.86 15.22 9.07
N ALA A 492 13.63 14.40 8.33
CA ALA A 492 14.73 14.82 7.49
C ALA A 492 14.72 14.02 6.20
N ASP A 493 14.79 14.71 5.07
CA ASP A 493 14.64 14.12 3.75
C ASP A 493 15.85 14.45 2.87
N TYR A 494 16.17 13.55 1.96
CA TYR A 494 17.26 13.71 0.99
C TYR A 494 16.81 13.20 -0.37
N GLY A 495 17.08 13.97 -1.41
CA GLY A 495 16.82 13.60 -2.79
C GLY A 495 18.01 13.91 -3.71
N ARG A 496 18.27 13.02 -4.65
CA ARG A 496 19.22 13.22 -5.74
C ARG A 496 18.64 12.73 -7.04
N VAL A 497 18.68 13.56 -8.06
CA VAL A 497 18.29 13.18 -9.42
C VAL A 497 19.43 13.40 -10.41
N GLN A 498 19.55 12.51 -11.38
CA GLN A 498 20.34 12.66 -12.58
C GLN A 498 19.43 13.24 -13.66
N LEU A 499 19.78 14.43 -14.17
CA LEU A 499 18.89 15.22 -15.04
C LEU A 499 18.61 14.54 -16.39
N ALA A 500 19.63 13.89 -16.96
CA ALA A 500 19.52 13.11 -18.18
C ALA A 500 20.32 11.81 -18.04
N HIS A 501 19.76 10.68 -18.47
CA HIS A 501 20.48 9.41 -18.56
C HIS A 501 21.70 9.52 -19.46
N SER A 502 21.51 10.10 -20.64
CA SER A 502 22.57 10.40 -21.61
C SER A 502 22.60 11.91 -21.86
N PRO A 503 23.44 12.68 -21.15
CA PRO A 503 23.50 14.12 -21.28
C PRO A 503 24.11 14.53 -22.62
N ALA A 504 23.58 15.59 -23.22
CA ALA A 504 24.10 16.14 -24.47
C ALA A 504 25.49 16.80 -24.33
N SER A 505 25.84 17.21 -23.10
CA SER A 505 27.14 17.80 -22.76
C SER A 505 27.66 17.20 -21.46
N THR A 506 28.94 16.91 -21.41
CA THR A 506 29.62 16.41 -20.19
C THR A 506 30.24 17.54 -19.35
N THR A 507 30.21 18.78 -19.85
CA THR A 507 30.78 19.95 -19.17
C THR A 507 29.87 20.56 -18.10
N VAL A 508 28.55 20.25 -18.14
CA VAL A 508 27.55 20.75 -17.20
C VAL A 508 27.23 19.65 -16.18
N LYS A 509 27.06 20.02 -14.90
CA LYS A 509 26.63 19.08 -13.86
C LYS A 509 25.30 18.43 -14.23
N ASN A 510 25.29 17.11 -14.42
CA ASN A 510 24.12 16.33 -14.81
C ASN A 510 23.37 15.77 -13.59
N TYR A 511 23.40 16.44 -12.44
CA TYR A 511 22.66 16.03 -11.26
C TYR A 511 22.24 17.22 -10.40
N ARG A 512 21.15 17.02 -9.64
CA ARG A 512 20.73 17.88 -8.54
C ARG A 512 20.61 17.09 -7.26
N ARG A 513 20.96 17.74 -6.13
CA ARG A 513 20.78 17.22 -4.77
C ARG A 513 19.97 18.23 -4.00
N LEU A 514 19.01 17.73 -3.24
CA LEU A 514 18.16 18.53 -2.36
C LEU A 514 18.09 17.80 -1.02
N SER A 515 18.04 18.54 0.07
CA SER A 515 17.78 18.01 1.40
C SER A 515 16.96 19.02 2.19
N ASP A 516 16.10 18.54 3.05
CA ASP A 516 15.34 19.38 3.95
C ASP A 516 15.12 18.69 5.29
N ALA A 517 14.63 19.45 6.24
CA ALA A 517 14.16 18.95 7.52
C ALA A 517 12.97 19.78 7.97
N GLY A 518 12.13 19.20 8.81
CA GLY A 518 10.94 19.89 9.23
C GLY A 518 10.16 19.19 10.32
N VAL A 519 8.99 19.77 10.58
CA VAL A 519 8.00 19.23 11.48
C VAL A 519 6.66 19.14 10.76
N SER A 520 5.88 18.10 11.07
CA SER A 520 4.50 17.97 10.59
C SER A 520 3.57 17.62 11.75
N ALA A 521 2.32 18.02 11.62
CA ALA A 521 1.25 17.66 12.54
C ALA A 521 0.05 17.15 11.74
N ASP A 522 -0.51 16.03 12.18
CA ASP A 522 -1.71 15.43 11.63
C ASP A 522 -2.78 15.35 12.71
N TRP A 523 -3.98 15.79 12.39
CA TRP A 523 -5.09 15.83 13.31
C TRP A 523 -6.37 15.27 12.67
N VAL A 524 -6.96 14.24 13.30
CA VAL A 524 -8.31 13.74 13.03
C VAL A 524 -9.28 14.45 13.97
N ILE A 525 -9.94 15.50 13.50
CA ILE A 525 -10.78 16.39 14.32
C ILE A 525 -12.10 15.70 14.73
N GLY A 526 -12.45 14.59 14.11
CA GLY A 526 -13.71 13.85 14.30
C GLY A 526 -14.78 14.24 13.28
N LYS A 527 -15.86 13.45 13.22
CA LYS A 527 -16.96 13.62 12.25
C LYS A 527 -16.49 13.73 10.79
N GLY A 528 -15.43 12.99 10.42
CA GLY A 528 -14.86 12.99 9.07
C GLY A 528 -13.87 14.11 8.76
N PHE A 529 -13.65 15.09 9.66
CA PHE A 529 -12.70 16.17 9.45
C PHE A 529 -11.26 15.77 9.80
N THR A 530 -10.32 16.15 8.94
CA THR A 530 -8.88 15.96 9.12
C THR A 530 -8.15 17.24 8.79
N ALA A 531 -7.05 17.53 9.49
CA ALA A 531 -6.14 18.62 9.18
C ALA A 531 -4.71 18.11 9.18
N SER A 532 -3.87 18.65 8.31
CA SER A 532 -2.43 18.40 8.26
C SER A 532 -1.69 19.71 8.04
N ALA A 533 -0.56 19.88 8.72
CA ALA A 533 0.31 21.04 8.57
C ALA A 533 1.78 20.57 8.56
N ILE A 534 2.58 21.18 7.68
CA ILE A 534 4.02 20.92 7.56
C ILE A 534 4.75 22.26 7.58
N ALA A 535 5.83 22.36 8.36
CA ALA A 535 6.80 23.43 8.30
C ALA A 535 8.18 22.83 8.00
N ALA A 536 8.79 23.23 6.89
CA ALA A 536 10.01 22.62 6.39
C ALA A 536 11.06 23.67 5.99
N TRP A 537 12.31 23.36 6.29
CA TRP A 537 13.48 24.20 5.98
C TRP A 537 14.34 23.49 4.94
N ALA A 538 14.54 24.15 3.81
CA ALA A 538 15.45 23.67 2.78
C ALA A 538 16.90 23.70 3.30
N GLY A 539 17.61 22.60 3.12
CA GLY A 539 19.03 22.47 3.50
C GLY A 539 20.00 23.16 2.52
N GLN A 540 19.51 23.54 1.33
CA GLN A 540 20.29 24.20 0.28
C GLN A 540 19.47 25.38 -0.26
N GLU A 541 20.14 26.39 -0.78
CA GLU A 541 19.45 27.50 -1.44
C GLU A 541 18.75 27.03 -2.71
N PRO A 542 17.44 27.34 -2.86
CA PRO A 542 16.77 27.06 -4.12
C PRO A 542 17.43 27.89 -5.24
N PRO A 543 17.50 27.36 -6.47
CA PRO A 543 18.08 28.08 -7.60
C PRO A 543 17.34 29.38 -7.92
N ASN A 544 16.10 29.50 -7.50
CA ASN A 544 15.32 30.70 -7.66
C ASN A 544 15.32 31.53 -6.36
N PRO A 545 16.06 32.66 -6.31
CA PRO A 545 16.06 33.54 -5.13
C PRO A 545 14.70 34.14 -4.76
N ALA A 546 13.77 34.23 -5.73
CA ALA A 546 12.41 34.71 -5.51
C ALA A 546 11.52 33.67 -4.75
N ASP A 547 11.97 32.43 -4.63
CA ASP A 547 11.25 31.32 -3.97
C ASP A 547 11.90 30.98 -2.60
N ASN A 548 12.31 31.97 -1.86
CA ASN A 548 13.12 31.84 -0.63
C ASN A 548 12.27 31.79 0.66
N ASP A 549 11.07 31.19 0.59
CA ASP A 549 10.26 30.95 1.78
C ASP A 549 10.96 29.97 2.73
N ARG A 550 11.40 30.44 3.90
CA ARG A 550 12.05 29.61 4.93
C ARG A 550 11.56 30.00 6.32
N PRO A 551 10.80 29.16 7.00
CA PRO A 551 10.31 27.84 6.58
C PRO A 551 9.20 27.95 5.53
N ARG A 552 9.03 26.89 4.71
CA ARG A 552 7.89 26.73 3.83
C ARG A 552 6.77 26.01 4.59
N PHE A 553 5.55 26.52 4.44
CA PHE A 553 4.37 25.99 5.11
C PHE A 553 3.43 25.33 4.11
N TRP A 554 2.98 24.14 4.47
CA TRP A 554 1.95 23.40 3.73
C TRP A 554 0.82 23.04 4.69
N VAL A 555 -0.40 23.25 4.25
CA VAL A 555 -1.61 22.95 5.05
C VAL A 555 -2.63 22.25 4.17
N SER A 556 -3.31 21.25 4.73
CA SER A 556 -4.49 20.65 4.12
C SER A 556 -5.60 20.46 5.15
N LEU A 557 -6.84 20.61 4.69
CA LEU A 557 -8.07 20.33 5.43
C LEU A 557 -8.91 19.37 4.61
N GLY A 558 -9.31 18.27 5.20
CA GLY A 558 -10.12 17.24 4.56
C GLY A 558 -11.42 17.00 5.30
N TYR A 559 -12.47 16.66 4.56
CA TYR A 559 -13.73 16.14 5.08
C TYR A 559 -14.14 14.90 4.30
N GLY A 560 -14.34 13.78 5.01
CA GLY A 560 -14.80 12.51 4.45
C GLY A 560 -16.16 12.11 5.02
N TRP A 561 -17.02 11.53 4.21
CA TRP A 561 -18.35 11.03 4.58
C TRP A 561 -18.65 9.67 3.96
#